data_40518496070b1dcc4bc6fa9114e5f204
#
_entry.id   40518496070b1dcc4bc6fa9114e5f204
#
_cell.length_a   1.000
_cell.length_b   1.000
_cell.length_c   1.000
_cell.angle_alpha   90.00
_cell.angle_beta   90.00
_cell.angle_gamma   90.00
#
_symmetry.space_group_name_H-M   'P 1'
#
loop_
_entity.id
_entity.type
_entity.pdbx_description
1 polymer ?
#
loop_
_entity_poly.entity_id
_entity_poly.type
_entity_poly.pdbx_seq_one_letter_code
_entity_poly.pdbx_strand_id
1 'polypeptide(L)'
;MAHTAPEYPSLYSAVFERPNSLNFIRLVLATFVIFSHTPYIVAGVKVDENPLWKEFYVFGDFAVNAFFAISGFLIAHSAYRSSAGSYLVKRILRIFPGYWVSILFVIFIGGTLSVLTGHAPMGWDIPNAILYFRNNWDLSQLQYGLFNGPADVPFTSPSWNGSAWTLEYEFFCYLLLLPIFYLPFIRRHLKVFIPLAYLVSLSYYVLIQVLGYDWMTWALGLDPRNLKASARLYPFFFAGALLYLVSRRITLRPVITPLLATICTLAGFYFTWLVPHANIMQWTQIVLAFGI
;
A
#
# COMPACT_ATOMS: atom_id res chain seq x y z
N MET A 1 18.91 -43.52 1.34
CA MET A 1 19.36 -42.25 1.98
C MET A 1 18.15 -41.56 2.54
N ALA A 2 18.01 -41.51 3.87
CA ALA A 2 16.92 -40.79 4.53
C ALA A 2 17.13 -39.29 4.31
N HIS A 3 16.23 -38.67 3.57
CA HIS A 3 16.16 -37.18 3.53
C HIS A 3 15.79 -36.70 4.97
N THR A 4 16.79 -36.31 5.73
CA THR A 4 16.55 -35.60 6.97
C THR A 4 15.75 -34.34 6.62
N ALA A 5 14.60 -34.14 7.25
CA ALA A 5 13.82 -32.92 7.09
C ALA A 5 14.73 -31.71 7.34
N PRO A 6 14.62 -30.62 6.60
CA PRO A 6 15.45 -29.43 6.81
C PRO A 6 15.27 -28.95 8.26
N GLU A 7 16.35 -28.69 8.93
CA GLU A 7 16.42 -28.30 10.36
C GLU A 7 15.58 -27.06 10.68
N TYR A 8 15.32 -26.22 9.67
CA TYR A 8 14.53 -24.98 9.79
C TYR A 8 13.43 -24.88 8.71
N PRO A 9 12.26 -24.29 9.05
CA PRO A 9 11.17 -24.12 8.09
C PRO A 9 11.57 -23.17 6.97
N SER A 10 11.04 -23.42 5.77
CA SER A 10 11.10 -22.41 4.70
C SER A 10 10.15 -21.26 4.99
N LEU A 11 10.41 -20.08 4.39
CA LEU A 11 9.49 -18.93 4.47
C LEU A 11 8.08 -19.31 3.98
N TYR A 12 7.98 -20.11 2.92
CA TYR A 12 6.69 -20.62 2.44
C TYR A 12 5.96 -21.42 3.51
N SER A 13 6.64 -22.40 4.13
CA SER A 13 6.04 -23.25 5.16
C SER A 13 5.65 -22.44 6.40
N ALA A 14 6.49 -21.49 6.81
CA ALA A 14 6.20 -20.63 7.97
C ALA A 14 4.95 -19.76 7.78
N VAL A 15 4.68 -19.31 6.52
CA VAL A 15 3.54 -18.42 6.24
C VAL A 15 2.26 -19.17 5.89
N PHE A 16 2.36 -20.28 5.14
CA PHE A 16 1.16 -20.91 4.56
C PHE A 16 0.79 -22.25 5.19
N GLU A 17 1.70 -22.87 5.91
CA GLU A 17 1.52 -24.23 6.45
C GLU A 17 1.55 -24.27 7.99
N ARG A 18 1.84 -23.15 8.65
CA ARG A 18 1.93 -23.04 10.12
C ARG A 18 1.17 -21.81 10.63
N PRO A 19 0.75 -21.79 11.89
CA PRO A 19 0.32 -20.56 12.54
C PRO A 19 1.43 -19.51 12.45
N ASN A 20 1.07 -18.29 12.10
CA ASN A 20 2.04 -17.21 11.89
C ASN A 20 1.56 -15.87 12.43
N SER A 21 2.48 -14.92 12.57
CA SER A 21 2.22 -13.59 13.13
C SER A 21 1.86 -12.53 12.08
N LEU A 22 1.56 -12.90 10.82
CA LEU A 22 1.29 -11.93 9.75
C LEU A 22 0.14 -10.97 10.09
N ASN A 23 -0.93 -11.46 10.72
CA ASN A 23 -2.03 -10.59 11.14
C ASN A 23 -1.60 -9.59 12.22
N PHE A 24 -0.72 -10.00 13.13
CA PHE A 24 -0.13 -9.10 14.13
C PHE A 24 0.76 -8.05 13.46
N ILE A 25 1.64 -8.45 12.54
CA ILE A 25 2.48 -7.51 11.77
C ILE A 25 1.61 -6.50 11.03
N ARG A 26 0.53 -6.93 10.38
CA ARG A 26 -0.41 -6.04 9.69
C ARG A 26 -1.11 -5.08 10.66
N LEU A 27 -1.44 -5.52 11.87
CA LEU A 27 -2.01 -4.66 12.91
C LEU A 27 -1.01 -3.58 13.32
N VAL A 28 0.25 -3.93 13.56
CA VAL A 28 1.31 -2.97 13.89
C VAL A 28 1.51 -1.95 12.77
N LEU A 29 1.56 -2.41 11.51
CA LEU A 29 1.67 -1.52 10.35
C LEU A 29 0.46 -0.58 10.23
N ALA A 30 -0.76 -1.08 10.46
CA ALA A 30 -1.96 -0.23 10.47
C ALA A 30 -1.90 0.83 11.58
N THR A 31 -1.37 0.47 12.75
CA THR A 31 -1.15 1.42 13.85
C THR A 31 -0.16 2.52 13.42
N PHE A 32 0.92 2.20 12.72
CA PHE A 32 1.86 3.20 12.19
C PHE A 32 1.17 4.16 11.20
N VAL A 33 0.29 3.66 10.33
CA VAL A 33 -0.49 4.50 9.42
C VAL A 33 -1.38 5.47 10.22
N ILE A 34 -2.07 5.00 11.26
CA ILE A 34 -2.91 5.84 12.12
C ILE A 34 -2.06 6.92 12.78
N PHE A 35 -0.94 6.56 13.41
CA PHE A 35 -0.04 7.51 14.05
C PHE A 35 0.50 8.56 13.08
N SER A 36 0.85 8.18 11.86
CA SER A 36 1.38 9.12 10.86
C SER A 36 0.37 10.15 10.38
N HIS A 37 -0.94 9.82 10.40
CA HIS A 37 -2.00 10.74 9.97
C HIS A 37 -2.56 11.59 11.12
N THR A 38 -2.42 11.15 12.37
CA THR A 38 -2.99 11.82 13.56
C THR A 38 -2.59 13.29 13.67
N PRO A 39 -1.32 13.69 13.52
CA PRO A 39 -0.92 15.10 13.65
C PRO A 39 -1.59 16.02 12.64
N TYR A 40 -1.69 15.54 11.41
CA TYR A 40 -2.35 16.30 10.34
C TYR A 40 -3.86 16.45 10.59
N ILE A 41 -4.51 15.38 11.04
CA ILE A 41 -5.95 15.38 11.32
C ILE A 41 -6.28 16.24 12.55
N VAL A 42 -5.52 16.13 13.65
CA VAL A 42 -5.85 16.75 14.94
C VAL A 42 -5.36 18.18 15.04
N ALA A 43 -4.14 18.45 14.60
CA ALA A 43 -3.48 19.75 14.79
C ALA A 43 -3.39 20.60 13.51
N GLY A 44 -3.75 20.08 12.34
CA GLY A 44 -3.63 20.78 11.06
C GLY A 44 -2.20 21.08 10.64
N VAL A 45 -1.24 20.51 11.36
CA VAL A 45 0.17 20.77 11.09
C VAL A 45 0.58 20.05 9.84
N LYS A 46 0.98 20.79 8.81
CA LYS A 46 1.58 20.19 7.61
C LYS A 46 2.91 19.55 7.98
N VAL A 47 3.16 18.39 7.41
CA VAL A 47 4.37 17.59 7.67
C VAL A 47 5.66 18.39 7.46
N ASP A 48 5.66 19.30 6.50
CA ASP A 48 6.82 20.13 6.14
C ASP A 48 7.09 21.27 7.14
N GLU A 49 6.14 21.60 8.00
CA GLU A 49 6.23 22.73 8.93
C GLU A 49 6.80 22.35 10.31
N ASN A 50 6.89 21.05 10.64
CA ASN A 50 7.41 20.61 11.93
C ASN A 50 8.31 19.36 11.79
N PRO A 51 9.59 19.45 12.16
CA PRO A 51 10.55 18.33 12.04
C PRO A 51 10.12 17.04 12.72
N LEU A 52 9.48 17.13 13.90
CA LEU A 52 9.00 15.94 14.63
C LEU A 52 7.91 15.19 13.86
N TRP A 53 7.00 15.93 13.20
CA TRP A 53 5.93 15.32 12.42
C TRP A 53 6.43 14.68 11.12
N LYS A 54 7.52 15.20 10.56
CA LYS A 54 8.18 14.60 9.40
C LYS A 54 8.68 13.19 9.70
N GLU A 55 9.21 12.96 10.90
CA GLU A 55 9.65 11.62 11.32
C GLU A 55 8.48 10.67 11.50
N PHE A 56 7.33 11.12 12.04
CA PHE A 56 6.12 10.28 12.14
C PHE A 56 5.56 9.89 10.78
N TYR A 57 5.65 10.77 9.78
CA TYR A 57 5.21 10.47 8.42
C TYR A 57 6.03 9.35 7.77
N VAL A 58 7.32 9.24 8.10
CA VAL A 58 8.20 8.16 7.65
C VAL A 58 7.67 6.78 8.06
N PHE A 59 7.12 6.64 9.26
CA PHE A 59 6.51 5.38 9.72
C PHE A 59 5.28 4.99 8.90
N GLY A 60 4.46 5.97 8.51
CA GLY A 60 3.31 5.75 7.64
C GLY A 60 3.72 5.27 6.25
N ASP A 61 4.70 5.93 5.65
CA ASP A 61 5.24 5.54 4.35
C ASP A 61 5.86 4.14 4.37
N PHE A 62 6.65 3.84 5.40
CA PHE A 62 7.19 2.50 5.62
C PHE A 62 6.08 1.45 5.74
N ALA A 63 5.06 1.73 6.55
CA ALA A 63 3.94 0.81 6.74
C ALA A 63 3.18 0.52 5.45
N VAL A 64 2.90 1.55 4.64
CA VAL A 64 2.23 1.39 3.33
C VAL A 64 3.08 0.55 2.39
N ASN A 65 4.39 0.82 2.28
CA ASN A 65 5.29 0.05 1.43
C ASN A 65 5.38 -1.43 1.88
N ALA A 66 5.44 -1.68 3.20
CA ALA A 66 5.40 -3.02 3.77
C ALA A 66 4.07 -3.74 3.50
N PHE A 67 2.93 -3.04 3.57
CA PHE A 67 1.63 -3.59 3.17
C PHE A 67 1.63 -4.04 1.71
N PHE A 68 2.18 -3.24 0.80
CA PHE A 68 2.29 -3.62 -0.61
C PHE A 68 3.16 -4.85 -0.82
N ALA A 69 4.30 -4.94 -0.13
CA ALA A 69 5.18 -6.13 -0.19
C ALA A 69 4.48 -7.39 0.34
N ILE A 70 3.82 -7.31 1.50
CA ILE A 70 3.04 -8.42 2.07
C ILE A 70 1.88 -8.78 1.15
N SER A 71 1.17 -7.79 0.61
CA SER A 71 0.10 -8.03 -0.36
C SER A 71 0.63 -8.77 -1.59
N GLY A 72 1.70 -8.30 -2.22
CA GLY A 72 2.30 -8.95 -3.38
C GLY A 72 2.64 -10.42 -3.13
N PHE A 73 3.22 -10.73 -1.96
CA PHE A 73 3.56 -12.09 -1.54
C PHE A 73 2.32 -12.99 -1.39
N LEU A 74 1.31 -12.52 -0.65
CA LEU A 74 0.09 -13.30 -0.37
C LEU A 74 -0.80 -13.43 -1.61
N ILE A 75 -0.86 -12.39 -2.44
CA ILE A 75 -1.68 -12.37 -3.65
C ILE A 75 -1.09 -13.24 -4.75
N ALA A 76 0.24 -13.28 -4.91
CA ALA A 76 0.91 -14.20 -5.82
C ALA A 76 0.60 -15.67 -5.46
N HIS A 77 0.62 -16.02 -4.17
CA HIS A 77 0.19 -17.36 -3.71
C HIS A 77 -1.28 -17.63 -4.06
N SER A 78 -2.18 -16.68 -3.80
CA SER A 78 -3.61 -16.82 -4.11
C SER A 78 -3.86 -16.96 -5.61
N ALA A 79 -3.17 -16.18 -6.46
CA ALA A 79 -3.27 -16.23 -7.90
C ALA A 79 -2.78 -17.59 -8.47
N TYR A 80 -1.68 -18.11 -7.92
CA TYR A 80 -1.14 -19.40 -8.32
C TYR A 80 -2.13 -20.56 -8.07
N ARG A 81 -2.94 -20.50 -7.01
CA ARG A 81 -3.84 -21.56 -6.55
C ARG A 81 -5.31 -21.38 -6.93
N SER A 82 -5.69 -20.29 -7.58
CA SER A 82 -7.08 -19.99 -7.94
C SER A 82 -7.27 -19.98 -9.45
N SER A 83 -8.52 -20.14 -9.92
CA SER A 83 -8.90 -19.72 -11.28
C SER A 83 -9.01 -18.20 -11.38
N ALA A 84 -8.93 -17.63 -12.60
CA ALA A 84 -8.99 -16.17 -12.81
C ALA A 84 -10.25 -15.53 -12.21
N GLY A 85 -11.43 -16.15 -12.44
CA GLY A 85 -12.70 -15.65 -11.90
C GLY A 85 -12.73 -15.69 -10.37
N SER A 86 -12.33 -16.84 -9.76
CA SER A 86 -12.26 -16.97 -8.29
C SER A 86 -11.26 -16.00 -7.68
N TYR A 87 -10.12 -15.78 -8.32
CA TYR A 87 -9.13 -14.80 -7.90
C TYR A 87 -9.72 -13.39 -7.88
N LEU A 88 -10.32 -12.95 -9.00
CA LEU A 88 -10.89 -11.61 -9.13
C LEU A 88 -12.01 -11.35 -8.12
N VAL A 89 -12.95 -12.29 -7.98
CA VAL A 89 -14.04 -12.19 -6.99
C VAL A 89 -13.49 -12.04 -5.58
N LYS A 90 -12.49 -12.84 -5.20
CA LYS A 90 -11.85 -12.72 -3.87
C LYS A 90 -11.20 -11.35 -3.65
N ARG A 91 -10.65 -10.71 -4.68
CA ARG A 91 -10.04 -9.37 -4.57
C ARG A 91 -11.10 -8.28 -4.45
N ILE A 92 -12.15 -8.35 -5.28
CA ILE A 92 -13.30 -7.43 -5.18
C ILE A 92 -13.94 -7.51 -3.80
N LEU A 93 -14.28 -8.71 -3.33
CA LEU A 93 -14.89 -8.90 -2.02
C LEU A 93 -13.97 -8.53 -0.84
N ARG A 94 -12.68 -8.46 -1.06
CA ARG A 94 -11.71 -8.03 -0.04
C ARG A 94 -11.68 -6.52 0.14
N ILE A 95 -11.80 -5.74 -0.94
CA ILE A 95 -11.62 -4.28 -0.92
C ILE A 95 -12.96 -3.58 -0.85
N PHE A 96 -13.83 -3.80 -1.83
CA PHE A 96 -15.01 -2.98 -2.07
C PHE A 96 -16.04 -2.97 -0.92
N PRO A 97 -16.41 -4.10 -0.28
CA PRO A 97 -17.41 -4.06 0.77
C PRO A 97 -16.98 -3.20 1.97
N GLY A 98 -15.73 -3.37 2.43
CA GLY A 98 -15.18 -2.56 3.52
C GLY A 98 -15.05 -1.09 3.15
N TYR A 99 -14.63 -0.82 1.92
CA TYR A 99 -14.51 0.53 1.39
C TYR A 99 -15.86 1.24 1.28
N TRP A 100 -16.90 0.58 0.74
CA TRP A 100 -18.24 1.16 0.66
C TRP A 100 -18.85 1.42 2.05
N VAL A 101 -18.62 0.50 3.00
CA VAL A 101 -19.03 0.74 4.39
C VAL A 101 -18.33 1.97 4.96
N SER A 102 -17.04 2.19 4.65
CA SER A 102 -16.32 3.39 5.10
C SER A 102 -16.89 4.67 4.48
N ILE A 103 -17.28 4.65 3.19
CA ILE A 103 -17.95 5.78 2.54
C ILE A 103 -19.30 6.08 3.22
N LEU A 104 -20.11 5.06 3.45
CA LEU A 104 -21.40 5.21 4.14
C LEU A 104 -21.22 5.72 5.56
N PHE A 105 -20.19 5.24 6.28
CA PHE A 105 -19.85 5.74 7.61
C PHE A 105 -19.50 7.25 7.56
N VAL A 106 -18.71 7.69 6.60
CA VAL A 106 -18.40 9.11 6.38
C VAL A 106 -19.69 9.90 6.12
N ILE A 107 -20.55 9.43 5.23
CA ILE A 107 -21.81 10.10 4.91
C ILE A 107 -22.67 10.26 6.17
N PHE A 108 -22.96 9.17 6.87
CA PHE A 108 -23.93 9.21 7.98
C PHE A 108 -23.32 9.77 9.26
N ILE A 109 -22.16 9.29 9.69
CA ILE A 109 -21.55 9.70 10.95
C ILE A 109 -20.77 11.02 10.76
N GLY A 110 -19.93 11.10 9.73
CA GLY A 110 -19.20 12.32 9.41
C GLY A 110 -20.12 13.49 9.09
N GLY A 111 -21.15 13.27 8.28
CA GLY A 111 -22.17 14.28 7.98
C GLY A 111 -22.91 14.77 9.21
N THR A 112 -23.35 13.85 10.09
CA THR A 112 -24.00 14.24 11.35
C THR A 112 -23.06 15.03 12.25
N LEU A 113 -21.78 14.61 12.39
CA LEU A 113 -20.79 15.34 13.17
C LEU A 113 -20.55 16.73 12.60
N SER A 114 -20.44 16.90 11.28
CA SER A 114 -20.26 18.21 10.64
C SER A 114 -21.41 19.17 10.94
N VAL A 115 -22.66 18.68 10.93
CA VAL A 115 -23.83 19.47 11.29
C VAL A 115 -23.79 19.86 12.76
N LEU A 116 -23.55 18.90 13.67
CA LEU A 116 -23.53 19.11 15.12
C LEU A 116 -22.41 20.05 15.57
N THR A 117 -21.29 20.07 14.88
CA THR A 117 -20.13 20.92 15.20
C THR A 117 -20.15 22.26 14.47
N GLY A 118 -21.19 22.54 13.69
CA GLY A 118 -21.34 23.82 12.97
C GLY A 118 -20.48 23.94 11.69
N HIS A 119 -19.84 22.86 11.25
CA HIS A 119 -19.06 22.85 10.01
C HIS A 119 -19.94 22.67 8.76
N ALA A 120 -21.20 22.26 8.93
CA ALA A 120 -22.23 22.24 7.90
C ALA A 120 -23.44 23.06 8.37
N PRO A 121 -23.37 24.39 8.39
CA PRO A 121 -24.37 25.25 9.01
C PRO A 121 -25.76 25.18 8.32
N MET A 122 -25.82 24.76 7.07
CA MET A 122 -27.08 24.57 6.33
C MET A 122 -27.73 23.19 6.57
N GLY A 123 -27.16 22.37 7.47
CA GLY A 123 -27.65 21.03 7.76
C GLY A 123 -27.24 19.98 6.72
N TRP A 124 -27.99 18.90 6.65
CA TRP A 124 -27.72 17.81 5.70
C TRP A 124 -27.97 18.22 4.26
N ASP A 125 -26.95 18.07 3.43
CA ASP A 125 -27.02 18.25 1.99
C ASP A 125 -27.05 16.85 1.31
N ILE A 126 -28.28 16.34 1.10
CA ILE A 126 -28.48 15.01 0.49
C ILE A 126 -27.88 14.92 -0.94
N PRO A 127 -28.04 15.92 -1.84
CA PRO A 127 -27.40 15.91 -3.15
C PRO A 127 -25.88 15.74 -3.08
N ASN A 128 -25.19 16.44 -2.19
CA ASN A 128 -23.76 16.31 -2.00
C ASN A 128 -23.34 14.97 -1.37
N ALA A 129 -24.14 14.43 -0.46
CA ALA A 129 -23.91 13.08 0.08
C ALA A 129 -23.99 12.00 -1.02
N ILE A 130 -24.95 12.09 -1.93
CA ILE A 130 -25.06 11.22 -3.10
C ILE A 130 -23.86 11.43 -4.04
N LEU A 131 -23.46 12.68 -4.27
CA LEU A 131 -22.31 13.03 -5.10
C LEU A 131 -21.02 12.47 -4.50
N TYR A 132 -20.85 12.57 -3.17
CA TYR A 132 -19.70 11.99 -2.46
C TYR A 132 -19.61 10.48 -2.69
N PHE A 133 -20.72 9.74 -2.55
CA PHE A 133 -20.74 8.30 -2.84
C PHE A 133 -20.38 8.04 -4.31
N ARG A 134 -21.03 8.75 -5.24
CA ARG A 134 -20.82 8.59 -6.68
C ARG A 134 -19.38 8.87 -7.13
N ASN A 135 -18.74 9.86 -6.54
CA ASN A 135 -17.38 10.28 -6.89
C ASN A 135 -16.29 9.41 -6.24
N ASN A 136 -16.67 8.55 -5.29
CA ASN A 136 -15.69 7.74 -4.55
C ASN A 136 -15.94 6.23 -4.62
N TRP A 137 -17.08 5.76 -5.16
CA TRP A 137 -17.48 4.35 -5.11
C TRP A 137 -16.50 3.37 -5.76
N ASP A 138 -15.71 3.84 -6.72
CA ASP A 138 -14.79 3.07 -7.58
C ASP A 138 -13.31 3.16 -7.14
N LEU A 139 -13.04 3.66 -5.94
CA LEU A 139 -11.71 3.91 -5.37
C LEU A 139 -10.98 5.17 -5.88
N SER A 140 -11.51 5.91 -6.86
CA SER A 140 -10.84 7.06 -7.47
C SER A 140 -10.66 8.26 -6.54
N GLN A 141 -11.45 8.33 -5.44
CA GLN A 141 -11.41 9.42 -4.46
C GLN A 141 -11.42 10.83 -5.08
N LEU A 142 -12.33 11.05 -6.01
CA LEU A 142 -12.46 12.34 -6.70
C LEU A 142 -13.01 13.45 -5.81
N GLN A 143 -13.65 13.09 -4.68
CA GLN A 143 -14.20 14.06 -3.73
C GLN A 143 -13.69 13.78 -2.31
N TYR A 144 -13.04 14.77 -1.71
CA TYR A 144 -12.47 14.67 -0.37
C TYR A 144 -13.44 15.13 0.73
N GLY A 145 -14.13 16.27 0.53
CA GLY A 145 -15.14 16.82 1.45
C GLY A 145 -16.54 16.31 1.16
N LEU A 146 -17.40 16.31 2.19
CA LEU A 146 -18.78 15.80 2.09
C LEU A 146 -19.77 16.88 1.60
N PHE A 147 -19.62 18.14 2.05
CA PHE A 147 -20.55 19.26 1.84
C PHE A 147 -19.86 20.50 1.25
N ASN A 148 -19.30 20.42 0.06
CA ASN A 148 -18.72 21.57 -0.66
C ASN A 148 -17.35 22.11 -0.21
N GLY A 149 -16.54 21.32 0.43
CA GLY A 149 -15.15 21.71 0.61
C GLY A 149 -14.50 21.30 1.92
N PRO A 150 -13.26 21.73 2.16
CA PRO A 150 -12.50 21.40 3.35
C PRO A 150 -13.12 21.95 4.66
N ALA A 151 -14.03 22.90 4.56
CA ALA A 151 -14.69 23.51 5.72
C ALA A 151 -15.73 22.61 6.41
N ASP A 152 -16.17 21.54 5.77
CA ASP A 152 -17.16 20.60 6.30
C ASP A 152 -16.57 19.48 7.17
N VAL A 153 -15.24 19.43 7.28
CA VAL A 153 -14.56 18.45 8.13
C VAL A 153 -14.32 19.07 9.50
N PRO A 154 -14.79 18.45 10.60
CA PRO A 154 -14.63 19.00 11.96
C PRO A 154 -13.18 19.04 12.45
N PHE A 155 -12.25 18.53 11.66
CA PHE A 155 -10.83 18.57 11.90
C PHE A 155 -10.13 19.37 10.80
N THR A 156 -8.88 19.66 10.98
CA THR A 156 -8.07 20.46 10.05
C THR A 156 -7.71 19.75 8.75
N SER A 157 -8.01 18.45 8.64
CA SER A 157 -7.79 17.67 7.42
C SER A 157 -8.87 17.95 6.37
N PRO A 158 -8.51 18.16 5.10
CA PRO A 158 -9.47 18.37 4.01
C PRO A 158 -10.16 17.08 3.55
N SER A 159 -9.86 15.93 4.15
CA SER A 159 -10.35 14.62 3.70
C SER A 159 -10.88 13.77 4.84
N TRP A 160 -12.11 13.25 4.66
CA TRP A 160 -12.72 12.32 5.59
C TRP A 160 -12.11 10.89 5.53
N ASN A 161 -11.66 10.46 4.37
CA ASN A 161 -11.15 9.11 4.14
C ASN A 161 -9.81 9.12 3.38
N GLY A 162 -8.94 10.06 3.75
CA GLY A 162 -7.70 10.30 3.04
C GLY A 162 -6.77 9.08 2.97
N SER A 163 -6.76 8.21 3.99
CA SER A 163 -5.91 7.02 4.02
C SER A 163 -6.29 5.93 3.01
N ALA A 164 -7.49 5.99 2.43
CA ALA A 164 -7.97 4.99 1.46
C ALA A 164 -7.38 5.14 0.05
N TRP A 165 -6.61 6.20 -0.22
CA TRP A 165 -5.99 6.45 -1.53
C TRP A 165 -5.13 5.28 -2.05
N THR A 166 -4.56 4.47 -1.16
CA THR A 166 -3.72 3.33 -1.53
C THR A 166 -4.48 2.14 -2.08
N LEU A 167 -5.80 2.04 -1.80
CA LEU A 167 -6.63 0.90 -2.22
C LEU A 167 -6.80 0.84 -3.75
N GLU A 168 -6.84 1.97 -4.43
CA GLU A 168 -6.85 2.05 -5.88
C GLU A 168 -5.61 1.35 -6.47
N TYR A 169 -4.41 1.70 -5.99
CA TYR A 169 -3.16 1.13 -6.47
C TYR A 169 -3.02 -0.35 -6.09
N GLU A 170 -3.52 -0.74 -4.92
CA GLU A 170 -3.56 -2.14 -4.51
C GLU A 170 -4.44 -2.95 -5.47
N PHE A 171 -5.61 -2.43 -5.82
CA PHE A 171 -6.50 -3.09 -6.77
C PHE A 171 -5.90 -3.16 -8.19
N PHE A 172 -5.25 -2.10 -8.67
CA PHE A 172 -4.51 -2.15 -9.93
C PHE A 172 -3.39 -3.19 -9.92
N CYS A 173 -2.64 -3.32 -8.83
CA CYS A 173 -1.64 -4.38 -8.67
C CYS A 173 -2.27 -5.78 -8.81
N TYR A 174 -3.49 -5.98 -8.28
CA TYR A 174 -4.21 -7.25 -8.45
C TYR A 174 -4.57 -7.51 -9.91
N LEU A 175 -5.00 -6.48 -10.64
CA LEU A 175 -5.28 -6.60 -12.07
C LEU A 175 -4.03 -6.87 -12.90
N LEU A 176 -2.89 -6.26 -12.55
CA LEU A 176 -1.60 -6.51 -13.22
C LEU A 176 -1.10 -7.95 -13.06
N LEU A 177 -1.46 -8.64 -11.98
CA LEU A 177 -1.14 -10.06 -11.82
C LEU A 177 -2.01 -10.99 -12.70
N LEU A 178 -3.18 -10.56 -13.18
CA LEU A 178 -4.05 -11.41 -14.01
C LEU A 178 -3.34 -11.94 -15.25
N PRO A 179 -2.76 -11.12 -16.13
CA PRO A 179 -2.05 -11.63 -17.29
C PRO A 179 -0.85 -12.53 -16.92
N ILE A 180 -0.16 -12.21 -15.82
CA ILE A 180 1.02 -12.95 -15.38
C ILE A 180 0.65 -14.39 -14.97
N PHE A 181 -0.44 -14.58 -14.24
CA PHE A 181 -0.81 -15.90 -13.72
C PHE A 181 -1.80 -16.67 -14.57
N TYR A 182 -2.52 -16.02 -15.51
CA TYR A 182 -3.61 -16.68 -16.23
C TYR A 182 -3.42 -16.78 -17.75
N LEU A 183 -2.51 -16.01 -18.37
CA LEU A 183 -2.13 -16.24 -19.75
C LEU A 183 -1.22 -17.48 -19.83
N PRO A 184 -1.58 -18.52 -20.64
CA PRO A 184 -0.89 -19.82 -20.59
C PRO A 184 0.62 -19.73 -20.84
N PHE A 185 1.04 -18.89 -21.81
CA PHE A 185 2.45 -18.70 -22.12
C PHE A 185 3.21 -18.07 -20.94
N ILE A 186 2.67 -17.01 -20.35
CA ILE A 186 3.29 -16.28 -19.25
C ILE A 186 3.34 -17.15 -17.99
N ARG A 187 2.25 -17.86 -17.69
CA ARG A 187 2.15 -18.77 -16.56
C ARG A 187 3.20 -19.88 -16.59
N ARG A 188 3.56 -20.38 -17.77
CA ARG A 188 4.63 -21.39 -17.92
C ARG A 188 6.01 -20.84 -17.57
N HIS A 189 6.19 -19.52 -17.66
CA HIS A 189 7.47 -18.84 -17.48
C HIS A 189 7.46 -17.83 -16.31
N LEU A 190 6.74 -18.12 -15.22
CA LEU A 190 6.61 -17.20 -14.06
C LEU A 190 7.99 -16.78 -13.49
N LYS A 191 8.99 -17.66 -13.55
CA LYS A 191 10.38 -17.37 -13.13
C LYS A 191 11.06 -16.27 -13.97
N VAL A 192 10.49 -15.93 -15.11
CA VAL A 192 10.97 -14.83 -15.98
C VAL A 192 10.06 -13.62 -15.84
N PHE A 193 8.75 -13.79 -15.91
CA PHE A 193 7.80 -12.69 -15.98
C PHE A 193 7.59 -11.97 -14.66
N ILE A 194 7.70 -12.62 -13.50
CA ILE A 194 7.61 -11.93 -12.22
C ILE A 194 8.86 -11.07 -11.95
N PRO A 195 10.11 -11.58 -12.11
CA PRO A 195 11.30 -10.72 -12.06
C PRO A 195 11.26 -9.59 -13.08
N LEU A 196 10.77 -9.85 -14.31
CA LEU A 196 10.61 -8.80 -15.32
C LEU A 196 9.63 -7.73 -14.88
N ALA A 197 8.46 -8.10 -14.35
CA ALA A 197 7.49 -7.14 -13.82
C ALA A 197 8.07 -6.30 -12.67
N TYR A 198 8.86 -6.91 -11.80
CA TYR A 198 9.60 -6.18 -10.77
C TYR A 198 10.60 -5.19 -11.37
N LEU A 199 11.44 -5.63 -12.32
CA LEU A 199 12.42 -4.76 -12.99
C LEU A 199 11.75 -3.62 -13.75
N VAL A 200 10.64 -3.87 -14.45
CA VAL A 200 9.85 -2.84 -15.14
C VAL A 200 9.30 -1.82 -14.14
N SER A 201 8.71 -2.29 -13.03
CA SER A 201 8.19 -1.38 -12.00
C SER A 201 9.29 -0.56 -11.33
N LEU A 202 10.47 -1.15 -11.12
CA LEU A 202 11.64 -0.47 -10.58
C LEU A 202 12.19 0.56 -11.59
N SER A 203 12.29 0.19 -12.86
CA SER A 203 12.72 1.11 -13.93
C SER A 203 11.74 2.29 -14.08
N TYR A 204 10.44 2.03 -13.97
CA TYR A 204 9.40 3.06 -13.95
C TYR A 204 9.60 4.04 -12.78
N TYR A 205 9.86 3.51 -11.57
CA TYR A 205 10.19 4.35 -10.41
C TYR A 205 11.43 5.21 -10.67
N VAL A 206 12.53 4.63 -11.15
CA VAL A 206 13.77 5.36 -11.46
C VAL A 206 13.54 6.45 -12.51
N LEU A 207 12.77 6.10 -13.56
CA LEU A 207 12.45 7.02 -14.64
C LEU A 207 11.71 8.27 -14.11
N ILE A 208 10.71 8.06 -13.24
CA ILE A 208 9.97 9.16 -12.61
C ILE A 208 10.88 10.01 -11.70
N GLN A 209 11.83 9.40 -11.00
CA GLN A 209 12.76 10.13 -10.13
C GLN A 209 13.80 10.95 -10.92
N VAL A 210 14.24 10.45 -12.07
CA VAL A 210 15.29 11.09 -12.87
C VAL A 210 14.74 12.14 -13.83
N LEU A 211 13.67 11.82 -14.56
CA LEU A 211 13.10 12.67 -15.60
C LEU A 211 11.93 13.54 -15.10
N GLY A 212 11.45 13.30 -13.87
CA GLY A 212 10.20 13.88 -13.39
C GLY A 212 8.99 13.23 -14.04
N TYR A 213 7.82 13.73 -13.70
CA TYR A 213 6.52 13.22 -14.19
C TYR A 213 5.85 14.14 -15.23
N ASP A 214 6.37 15.35 -15.41
CA ASP A 214 5.73 16.39 -16.23
C ASP A 214 5.59 15.97 -17.70
N TRP A 215 6.59 15.28 -18.24
CA TRP A 215 6.56 14.78 -19.62
C TRP A 215 5.47 13.68 -19.82
N MET A 216 5.26 12.80 -18.83
CA MET A 216 4.19 11.78 -18.90
C MET A 216 2.82 12.42 -18.71
N THR A 217 2.70 13.40 -17.83
CA THR A 217 1.49 14.19 -17.66
C THR A 217 1.10 14.87 -18.95
N TRP A 218 2.06 15.53 -19.59
CA TRP A 218 1.83 16.19 -20.88
C TRP A 218 1.52 15.20 -22.01
N ALA A 219 2.28 14.10 -22.13
CA ALA A 219 2.15 13.16 -23.25
C ALA A 219 0.93 12.23 -23.13
N LEU A 220 0.55 11.82 -21.90
CA LEU A 220 -0.47 10.81 -21.66
C LEU A 220 -1.72 11.34 -20.94
N GLY A 221 -1.73 12.61 -20.52
CA GLY A 221 -2.83 13.20 -19.76
C GLY A 221 -3.05 12.59 -18.37
N LEU A 222 -2.01 11.97 -17.78
CA LEU A 222 -2.11 11.30 -16.49
C LEU A 222 -1.89 12.28 -15.34
N ASP A 223 -2.62 12.09 -14.23
CA ASP A 223 -2.45 12.92 -13.02
C ASP A 223 -1.06 12.68 -12.39
N PRO A 224 -0.27 13.73 -12.12
CA PRO A 224 1.03 13.62 -11.45
C PRO A 224 1.00 12.85 -10.15
N ARG A 225 -0.08 12.97 -9.37
CA ARG A 225 -0.26 12.25 -8.11
C ARG A 225 -0.29 10.74 -8.33
N ASN A 226 -1.03 10.31 -9.35
CA ASN A 226 -1.17 8.90 -9.70
C ASN A 226 0.15 8.32 -10.22
N LEU A 227 0.91 9.10 -11.01
CA LEU A 227 2.24 8.70 -11.47
C LEU A 227 3.22 8.50 -10.33
N LYS A 228 3.30 9.43 -9.38
CA LYS A 228 4.17 9.34 -8.21
C LYS A 228 3.82 8.16 -7.31
N ALA A 229 2.53 8.00 -7.01
CA ALA A 229 2.04 6.96 -6.12
C ALA A 229 2.26 5.56 -6.71
N SER A 230 1.88 5.33 -7.97
CA SER A 230 2.07 4.05 -8.64
C SER A 230 3.56 3.71 -8.80
N ALA A 231 4.40 4.67 -9.22
CA ALA A 231 5.83 4.47 -9.33
C ALA A 231 6.46 4.02 -8.00
N ARG A 232 6.01 4.59 -6.87
CA ARG A 232 6.48 4.21 -5.54
C ARG A 232 6.00 2.83 -5.12
N LEU A 233 4.72 2.51 -5.29
CA LEU A 233 4.07 1.36 -4.66
C LEU A 233 4.26 0.05 -5.44
N TYR A 234 4.27 0.10 -6.77
CA TYR A 234 4.35 -1.10 -7.60
C TYR A 234 5.64 -1.92 -7.39
N PRO A 235 6.84 -1.32 -7.24
CA PRO A 235 8.04 -2.10 -6.94
C PRO A 235 7.93 -2.94 -5.67
N PHE A 236 7.33 -2.41 -4.59
CA PHE A 236 7.13 -3.18 -3.35
C PHE A 236 6.19 -4.36 -3.55
N PHE A 237 5.10 -4.15 -4.29
CA PHE A 237 4.17 -5.23 -4.59
C PHE A 237 4.83 -6.36 -5.40
N PHE A 238 5.53 -6.00 -6.47
CA PHE A 238 6.22 -7.01 -7.30
C PHE A 238 7.45 -7.61 -6.59
N ALA A 239 8.10 -6.91 -5.67
CA ALA A 239 9.10 -7.47 -4.77
C ALA A 239 8.50 -8.59 -3.90
N GLY A 240 7.31 -8.36 -3.32
CA GLY A 240 6.58 -9.39 -2.59
C GLY A 240 6.21 -10.60 -3.46
N ALA A 241 5.75 -10.37 -4.68
CA ALA A 241 5.46 -11.45 -5.63
C ALA A 241 6.72 -12.24 -6.02
N LEU A 242 7.86 -11.56 -6.16
CA LEU A 242 9.16 -12.18 -6.40
C LEU A 242 9.61 -13.02 -5.18
N LEU A 243 9.44 -12.49 -3.98
CA LEU A 243 9.72 -13.21 -2.74
C LEU A 243 8.91 -14.51 -2.65
N TYR A 244 7.65 -14.49 -3.10
CA TYR A 244 6.84 -15.71 -3.17
C TYR A 244 7.48 -16.79 -4.04
N LEU A 245 8.04 -16.44 -5.20
CA LEU A 245 8.70 -17.43 -6.09
C LEU A 245 9.88 -18.15 -5.43
N VAL A 246 10.63 -17.44 -4.60
CA VAL A 246 11.83 -17.97 -3.94
C VAL A 246 11.58 -18.48 -2.51
N SER A 247 10.39 -18.24 -1.97
CA SER A 247 10.04 -18.49 -0.55
C SER A 247 10.26 -19.93 -0.08
N ARG A 248 10.15 -20.91 -0.98
CA ARG A 248 10.44 -22.32 -0.68
C ARG A 248 11.93 -22.63 -0.48
N ARG A 249 12.81 -21.74 -0.98
CA ARG A 249 14.27 -21.87 -0.88
C ARG A 249 14.86 -21.09 0.29
N ILE A 250 14.11 -20.12 0.80
CA ILE A 250 14.53 -19.28 1.93
C ILE A 250 14.22 -20.04 3.22
N THR A 251 15.25 -20.41 3.99
CA THR A 251 15.12 -21.05 5.29
C THR A 251 15.18 -20.00 6.40
N LEU A 252 14.22 -20.05 7.32
CA LEU A 252 14.13 -19.12 8.44
C LEU A 252 14.93 -19.65 9.63
N ARG A 253 16.09 -19.07 9.89
CA ARG A 253 16.93 -19.40 11.05
C ARG A 253 16.53 -18.51 12.23
N PRO A 254 16.23 -19.07 13.43
CA PRO A 254 15.58 -18.33 14.53
C PRO A 254 16.39 -17.16 15.08
N VAL A 255 17.71 -17.14 14.90
CA VAL A 255 18.58 -16.06 15.35
C VAL A 255 19.01 -15.16 14.20
N ILE A 256 19.44 -15.76 13.09
CA ILE A 256 20.03 -15.03 11.95
C ILE A 256 18.96 -14.21 11.23
N THR A 257 17.77 -14.77 11.01
CA THR A 257 16.70 -14.09 10.26
C THR A 257 16.22 -12.82 10.96
N PRO A 258 15.84 -12.81 12.27
CA PRO A 258 15.45 -11.57 12.94
C PRO A 258 16.62 -10.59 13.09
N LEU A 259 17.86 -11.07 13.28
CA LEU A 259 19.04 -10.21 13.35
C LEU A 259 19.25 -9.46 12.02
N LEU A 260 19.22 -10.17 10.89
CA LEU A 260 19.33 -9.55 9.56
C LEU A 260 18.19 -8.58 9.30
N ALA A 261 16.94 -8.94 9.61
CA ALA A 261 15.80 -8.06 9.47
C ALA A 261 15.97 -6.77 10.29
N THR A 262 16.43 -6.88 11.55
CA THR A 262 16.71 -5.74 12.42
C THR A 262 17.82 -4.86 11.86
N ILE A 263 18.95 -5.44 11.45
CA ILE A 263 20.08 -4.69 10.87
C ILE A 263 19.64 -3.96 9.60
N CYS A 264 18.92 -4.64 8.72
CA CYS A 264 18.40 -4.03 7.50
C CYS A 264 17.44 -2.87 7.81
N THR A 265 16.52 -3.04 8.77
CA THR A 265 15.58 -2.00 9.18
C THR A 265 16.32 -0.79 9.76
N LEU A 266 17.26 -1.01 10.67
CA LEU A 266 18.08 0.06 11.26
C LEU A 266 18.95 0.76 10.21
N ALA A 267 19.55 0.01 9.27
CA ALA A 267 20.30 0.59 8.16
C ALA A 267 19.39 1.46 7.27
N GLY A 268 18.17 1.01 6.99
CA GLY A 268 17.17 1.80 6.25
C GLY A 268 16.85 3.12 6.94
N PHE A 269 16.58 3.11 8.23
CA PHE A 269 16.35 4.32 9.02
C PHE A 269 17.58 5.21 9.07
N TYR A 270 18.78 4.65 9.28
CA TYR A 270 20.03 5.41 9.31
C TYR A 270 20.31 6.12 7.98
N PHE A 271 20.15 5.43 6.85
CA PHE A 271 20.31 6.05 5.54
C PHE A 271 19.28 7.15 5.27
N THR A 272 18.05 6.98 5.73
CA THR A 272 17.01 8.01 5.65
C THR A 272 17.39 9.27 6.42
N TRP A 273 17.97 9.08 7.61
CA TRP A 273 18.39 10.18 8.47
C TRP A 273 19.63 10.90 7.88
N LEU A 274 20.58 10.16 7.30
CA LEU A 274 21.84 10.70 6.77
C LEU A 274 21.65 11.54 5.49
N VAL A 275 20.62 11.21 4.67
CA VAL A 275 20.40 11.84 3.36
C VAL A 275 18.93 12.32 3.23
N PRO A 276 18.57 13.40 3.95
CA PRO A 276 17.16 13.83 4.06
C PRO A 276 16.54 14.31 2.74
N HIS A 277 17.33 14.60 1.71
CA HIS A 277 16.85 15.08 0.43
C HIS A 277 16.95 14.07 -0.72
N ALA A 278 17.55 12.93 -0.49
CA ALA A 278 17.57 11.88 -1.49
C ALA A 278 16.39 10.96 -1.26
N ASN A 279 15.66 10.63 -2.32
CA ASN A 279 14.63 9.58 -2.31
C ASN A 279 15.23 8.18 -2.02
N ILE A 280 16.40 8.12 -1.38
CA ILE A 280 17.16 6.93 -0.98
C ILE A 280 16.37 6.09 0.03
N MET A 281 15.49 6.71 0.83
CA MET A 281 14.61 5.98 1.76
C MET A 281 13.80 4.90 1.05
N GLN A 282 13.32 5.19 -0.15
CA GLN A 282 12.54 4.22 -0.93
C GLN A 282 13.44 3.08 -1.46
N TRP A 283 14.70 3.36 -1.79
CA TRP A 283 15.67 2.34 -2.20
C TRP A 283 16.04 1.39 -1.06
N THR A 284 16.30 1.92 0.12
CA THR A 284 16.61 1.08 1.29
C THR A 284 15.42 0.21 1.68
N GLN A 285 14.20 0.71 1.59
CA GLN A 285 12.99 -0.07 1.83
C GLN A 285 12.77 -1.17 0.78
N ILE A 286 13.11 -0.92 -0.50
CA ILE A 286 13.09 -1.95 -1.54
C ILE A 286 14.12 -3.05 -1.22
N VAL A 287 15.34 -2.67 -0.81
CA VAL A 287 16.38 -3.63 -0.40
C VAL A 287 15.94 -4.39 0.87
N LEU A 288 15.28 -3.72 1.82
CA LEU A 288 14.74 -4.34 3.03
C LEU A 288 13.64 -5.34 2.75
N ALA A 289 12.78 -5.09 1.76
CA ALA A 289 11.77 -6.06 1.33
C ALA A 289 12.39 -7.37 0.82
N PHE A 290 13.67 -7.36 0.42
CA PHE A 290 14.43 -8.57 0.04
C PHE A 290 15.31 -9.12 1.16
N GLY A 291 15.54 -8.38 2.24
CA GLY A 291 16.41 -8.77 3.35
C GLY A 291 15.74 -9.64 4.43
N ILE A 292 14.43 -9.88 4.29
CA ILE A 292 13.65 -10.80 5.12
C ILE A 292 13.62 -12.14 4.39
#